data_f545b773565f858f00f6e40275df217e
#
_entry.id   f545b773565f858f00f6e40275df217e
#
_cell.length_a   1.000
_cell.length_b   1.000
_cell.length_c   1.000
_cell.angle_alpha   90.00
_cell.angle_beta   90.00
_cell.angle_gamma   90.00
#
_symmetry.space_group_name_H-M   'P 1'
#
loop_
_entity.id
_entity.type
_entity.pdbx_description
1 polymer ?
#
loop_
_entity_poly.entity_id
_entity_poly.type
_entity_poly.pdbx_seq_one_letter_code
_entity_poly.pdbx_strand_id
1 'polypeptide(L)'
;MHIQYYIAHFFSQWLPTITTPEMFANRSSTVTLTCQHDNSDHYRLFWYKQAKGTVGLSLLVFSAGQNQAYIEEPFKTQDSKYAATRPEIKMSTLQINNLETEDSALYYCATNVCCDTGGYPAYFGNGTKLTVLGKNIQKCACYFIDCQLHLYARQVCVASGFYPDHVSVSWKVNGVERQDSVSTDTSAQQNKTTLMYHISSRIKVNGTDWMDPKNSFACTVQFFNGDEYVNVTNTINGQKGL
;
A
#
# COMPACT_ATOMS: atom_id res chain seq x y z
N MET A 1 32.68 -13.62 13.21
CA MET A 1 31.55 -12.69 12.98
C MET A 1 31.16 -12.68 11.49
N HIS A 2 30.99 -13.87 10.85
CA HIS A 2 30.69 -14.04 9.42
C HIS A 2 29.61 -15.09 9.12
N ILE A 3 28.94 -15.63 10.13
CA ILE A 3 27.92 -16.71 9.92
C ILE A 3 26.51 -16.15 9.75
N GLN A 4 26.24 -14.91 10.17
CA GLN A 4 24.87 -14.33 10.14
C GLN A 4 24.42 -13.82 8.75
N TYR A 5 25.35 -13.51 7.84
CA TYR A 5 24.99 -13.02 6.49
C TYR A 5 24.65 -14.14 5.50
N TYR A 6 25.10 -15.35 5.72
CA TYR A 6 24.80 -16.48 4.81
C TYR A 6 23.42 -17.08 5.00
N ILE A 7 22.84 -16.96 6.20
CA ILE A 7 21.49 -17.51 6.49
C ILE A 7 20.39 -16.67 5.86
N ALA A 8 20.54 -15.35 5.76
CA ALA A 8 19.54 -14.46 5.18
C ALA A 8 19.38 -14.61 3.66
N HIS A 9 20.45 -14.99 2.94
CA HIS A 9 20.40 -15.19 1.49
C HIS A 9 19.82 -16.54 1.08
N PHE A 10 19.95 -17.57 1.89
CA PHE A 10 19.39 -18.91 1.60
C PHE A 10 17.87 -18.98 1.80
N PHE A 11 17.29 -18.20 2.70
CA PHE A 11 15.84 -18.19 2.94
C PHE A 11 15.05 -17.36 1.93
N SER A 12 15.70 -16.51 1.14
CA SER A 12 15.03 -15.65 0.15
C SER A 12 14.58 -16.42 -1.12
N GLN A 13 15.14 -17.58 -1.39
CA GLN A 13 14.87 -18.35 -2.64
C GLN A 13 13.58 -19.18 -2.60
N TRP A 14 12.97 -19.39 -1.43
CA TRP A 14 11.83 -20.31 -1.26
C TRP A 14 10.49 -19.61 -1.03
N LEU A 15 10.50 -18.28 -0.90
CA LEU A 15 9.29 -17.52 -0.59
C LEU A 15 8.41 -17.38 -1.84
N PRO A 16 7.10 -17.64 -1.73
CA PRO A 16 6.18 -17.37 -2.82
C PRO A 16 6.19 -15.87 -3.13
N THR A 17 6.19 -15.54 -4.41
CA THR A 17 6.11 -14.16 -4.90
C THR A 17 4.78 -13.91 -5.56
N ILE A 18 4.16 -12.78 -5.25
CA ILE A 18 3.03 -12.25 -6.00
C ILE A 18 3.58 -11.19 -6.96
N THR A 19 3.15 -11.26 -8.21
CA THR A 19 3.75 -10.47 -9.31
C THR A 19 3.60 -8.95 -9.14
N THR A 20 2.60 -8.51 -8.39
CA THR A 20 2.31 -7.08 -8.18
C THR A 20 2.14 -6.77 -6.70
N PRO A 21 3.01 -5.93 -6.10
CA PRO A 21 2.91 -5.57 -4.68
C PRO A 21 1.70 -4.67 -4.38
N GLU A 22 1.25 -3.89 -5.35
CA GLU A 22 0.10 -3.01 -5.24
C GLU A 22 -0.70 -2.99 -6.55
N MET A 23 -2.04 -3.02 -6.43
CA MET A 23 -2.96 -3.04 -7.55
C MET A 23 -4.15 -2.11 -7.28
N PHE A 24 -4.47 -1.28 -8.27
CA PHE A 24 -5.68 -0.46 -8.28
C PHE A 24 -6.66 -1.02 -9.31
N ALA A 25 -7.93 -1.04 -8.98
CA ALA A 25 -8.97 -1.52 -9.87
C ALA A 25 -10.28 -0.75 -9.67
N ASN A 26 -11.05 -0.59 -10.72
CA ASN A 26 -12.36 0.05 -10.67
C ASN A 26 -13.41 -0.91 -10.09
N ARG A 27 -14.46 -0.35 -9.47
CA ARG A 27 -15.63 -1.14 -9.08
C ARG A 27 -16.22 -1.87 -10.28
N SER A 28 -16.83 -3.02 -9.98
CA SER A 28 -17.45 -3.91 -10.97
C SER A 28 -16.48 -4.52 -12.00
N SER A 29 -15.19 -4.24 -11.91
CA SER A 29 -14.17 -4.92 -12.71
C SER A 29 -13.77 -6.28 -12.10
N THR A 30 -12.89 -6.98 -12.77
CA THR A 30 -12.30 -8.25 -12.33
C THR A 30 -10.79 -8.09 -12.27
N VAL A 31 -10.18 -8.63 -11.24
CA VAL A 31 -8.72 -8.73 -11.12
C VAL A 31 -8.28 -10.17 -10.94
N THR A 32 -7.07 -10.47 -11.40
CA THR A 32 -6.41 -11.75 -11.18
C THR A 32 -5.06 -11.54 -10.53
N LEU A 33 -4.88 -12.12 -9.36
CA LEU A 33 -3.62 -12.16 -8.64
C LEU A 33 -2.91 -13.47 -9.00
N THR A 34 -1.59 -13.40 -9.25
CA THR A 34 -0.78 -14.58 -9.59
C THR A 34 0.29 -14.77 -8.54
N CYS A 35 0.34 -15.96 -7.98
CA CYS A 35 1.37 -16.41 -7.05
C CYS A 35 2.29 -17.40 -7.71
N GLN A 36 3.59 -17.22 -7.57
CA GLN A 36 4.62 -18.12 -8.08
C GLN A 36 5.62 -18.47 -6.98
N HIS A 37 6.12 -19.68 -7.00
CA HIS A 37 7.22 -20.14 -6.15
C HIS A 37 8.08 -21.14 -6.92
N ASP A 38 9.28 -21.40 -6.47
CA ASP A 38 10.26 -22.24 -7.18
C ASP A 38 10.42 -23.65 -6.59
N ASN A 39 9.82 -23.94 -5.43
CA ASN A 39 9.95 -25.23 -4.76
C ASN A 39 8.88 -26.23 -5.20
N SER A 40 9.29 -27.32 -5.85
CA SER A 40 8.39 -28.39 -6.30
C SER A 40 7.81 -29.23 -5.17
N ASP A 41 8.41 -29.22 -3.96
CA ASP A 41 7.93 -29.96 -2.80
C ASP A 41 6.81 -29.25 -2.05
N HIS A 42 6.55 -27.98 -2.39
CA HIS A 42 5.47 -27.19 -1.80
C HIS A 42 4.14 -27.49 -2.51
N TYR A 43 3.58 -28.66 -2.24
CA TYR A 43 2.31 -29.08 -2.83
C TYR A 43 1.12 -28.26 -2.34
N ARG A 44 1.10 -27.86 -1.06
CA ARG A 44 0.02 -27.07 -0.51
C ARG A 44 0.26 -25.58 -0.76
N LEU A 45 -0.81 -24.89 -1.17
CA LEU A 45 -0.81 -23.44 -1.35
C LEU A 45 -2.09 -22.87 -0.76
N PHE A 46 -1.95 -21.68 -0.22
CA PHE A 46 -3.02 -20.96 0.49
C PHE A 46 -3.08 -19.53 -0.01
N TRP A 47 -4.29 -19.02 -0.22
CA TRP A 47 -4.53 -17.60 -0.35
C TRP A 47 -5.25 -17.11 0.90
N TYR A 48 -4.76 -16.00 1.46
CA TYR A 48 -5.35 -15.33 2.61
C TYR A 48 -5.77 -13.93 2.24
N LYS A 49 -6.89 -13.48 2.82
CA LYS A 49 -7.36 -12.09 2.76
C LYS A 49 -7.19 -11.47 4.15
N GLN A 50 -6.56 -10.30 4.22
CA GLN A 50 -6.53 -9.44 5.41
C GLN A 50 -7.31 -8.17 5.10
N ALA A 51 -8.50 -8.05 5.67
CA ALA A 51 -9.34 -6.88 5.49
C ALA A 51 -8.69 -5.64 6.14
N LYS A 52 -8.97 -4.46 5.59
CA LYS A 52 -8.44 -3.19 6.11
C LYS A 52 -8.82 -3.00 7.58
N GLY A 53 -7.82 -2.63 8.41
CA GLY A 53 -8.03 -2.40 9.84
C GLY A 53 -8.15 -3.66 10.70
N THR A 54 -7.94 -4.85 10.14
CA THR A 54 -7.92 -6.10 10.88
C THR A 54 -6.49 -6.64 11.02
N VAL A 55 -6.25 -7.38 12.11
CA VAL A 55 -4.96 -8.06 12.35
C VAL A 55 -5.02 -9.51 11.87
N GLY A 56 -6.23 -10.07 11.71
CA GLY A 56 -6.45 -11.47 11.36
C GLY A 56 -6.36 -11.73 9.86
N LEU A 57 -5.87 -12.92 9.50
CA LEU A 57 -5.88 -13.47 8.15
C LEU A 57 -7.08 -14.41 8.02
N SER A 58 -7.88 -14.24 6.97
CA SER A 58 -8.95 -15.16 6.60
C SER A 58 -8.48 -16.06 5.47
N LEU A 59 -8.53 -17.37 5.66
CA LEU A 59 -8.23 -18.34 4.59
C LEU A 59 -9.31 -18.23 3.51
N LEU A 60 -8.89 -17.90 2.29
CA LEU A 60 -9.79 -17.73 1.16
C LEU A 60 -9.74 -18.93 0.22
N VAL A 61 -8.54 -19.44 -0.03
CA VAL A 61 -8.33 -20.60 -0.92
C VAL A 61 -7.37 -21.58 -0.26
N PHE A 62 -7.71 -22.84 -0.36
CA PHE A 62 -6.79 -23.96 -0.11
C PHE A 62 -6.55 -24.72 -1.42
N SER A 63 -5.30 -25.06 -1.70
CA SER A 63 -4.91 -25.92 -2.82
C SER A 63 -4.04 -27.07 -2.32
N ALA A 64 -4.46 -28.29 -2.61
CA ALA A 64 -3.76 -29.52 -2.23
C ALA A 64 -2.73 -29.99 -3.27
N GLY A 65 -2.68 -29.36 -4.44
CA GLY A 65 -1.80 -29.73 -5.54
C GLY A 65 -2.27 -29.17 -6.87
N GLN A 66 -1.66 -29.64 -7.95
CA GLN A 66 -2.02 -29.23 -9.32
C GLN A 66 -3.48 -29.56 -9.63
N ASN A 67 -4.18 -28.60 -10.27
CA ASN A 67 -5.61 -28.66 -10.64
C ASN A 67 -6.56 -28.84 -9.44
N GLN A 68 -6.10 -28.57 -8.22
CA GLN A 68 -6.87 -28.69 -6.99
C GLN A 68 -6.83 -27.37 -6.24
N ALA A 69 -7.81 -26.51 -6.45
CA ALA A 69 -7.97 -25.25 -5.73
C ALA A 69 -9.43 -25.13 -5.26
N TYR A 70 -9.64 -24.86 -3.98
CA TYR A 70 -10.93 -24.84 -3.32
C TYR A 70 -11.12 -23.50 -2.61
N ILE A 71 -12.26 -22.86 -2.84
CA ILE A 71 -12.66 -21.68 -2.08
C ILE A 71 -13.21 -22.13 -0.72
N GLU A 72 -12.75 -21.51 0.35
CA GLU A 72 -13.11 -21.84 1.74
C GLU A 72 -14.28 -20.99 2.24
N GLU A 73 -14.95 -21.48 3.28
CA GLU A 73 -15.99 -20.68 3.97
C GLU A 73 -15.36 -19.50 4.74
N PRO A 74 -16.02 -18.33 4.83
CA PRO A 74 -17.36 -18.03 4.29
C PRO A 74 -17.38 -17.55 2.82
N PHE A 75 -16.26 -17.54 2.11
CA PHE A 75 -16.13 -16.99 0.76
C PHE A 75 -16.83 -17.85 -0.30
N LYS A 76 -16.99 -19.14 -0.02
CA LYS A 76 -17.65 -20.09 -0.91
C LYS A 76 -19.14 -19.76 -1.15
N THR A 77 -19.79 -19.14 -0.17
CA THR A 77 -21.21 -18.73 -0.28
C THR A 77 -21.42 -17.50 -1.15
N GLN A 78 -20.34 -16.82 -1.54
CA GLN A 78 -20.39 -15.66 -2.43
C GLN A 78 -20.27 -16.13 -3.89
N ASP A 79 -21.36 -16.62 -4.45
CA ASP A 79 -21.43 -17.19 -5.79
C ASP A 79 -20.66 -16.36 -6.82
N SER A 80 -19.76 -17.02 -7.56
CA SER A 80 -18.93 -16.46 -8.62
C SER A 80 -18.02 -15.27 -8.24
N LYS A 81 -17.99 -14.86 -6.97
CA LYS A 81 -17.13 -13.76 -6.52
C LYS A 81 -15.66 -14.10 -6.63
N TYR A 82 -15.29 -15.30 -6.21
CA TYR A 82 -13.91 -15.78 -6.19
C TYR A 82 -13.77 -17.00 -7.09
N ALA A 83 -12.69 -17.03 -7.87
CA ALA A 83 -12.25 -18.21 -8.61
C ALA A 83 -10.75 -18.40 -8.40
N ALA A 84 -10.31 -19.64 -8.25
CA ALA A 84 -8.91 -19.95 -8.04
C ALA A 84 -8.48 -21.10 -8.95
N THR A 85 -7.24 -21.05 -9.41
CA THR A 85 -6.63 -22.12 -10.20
C THR A 85 -5.27 -22.49 -9.66
N ARG A 86 -4.86 -23.71 -9.96
CA ARG A 86 -3.51 -24.24 -9.70
C ARG A 86 -3.03 -25.00 -10.93
N PRO A 87 -2.74 -24.32 -12.05
CA PRO A 87 -2.38 -24.99 -13.31
C PRO A 87 -1.08 -25.81 -13.19
N GLU A 88 -0.19 -25.37 -12.31
CA GLU A 88 1.08 -26.03 -12.01
C GLU A 88 1.35 -26.02 -10.50
N ILE A 89 2.19 -26.93 -10.02
CA ILE A 89 2.61 -26.96 -8.60
C ILE A 89 3.18 -25.59 -8.17
N LYS A 90 3.93 -24.95 -9.05
CA LYS A 90 4.63 -23.69 -8.76
C LYS A 90 3.83 -22.43 -9.04
N MET A 91 2.61 -22.53 -9.56
CA MET A 91 1.79 -21.38 -9.94
C MET A 91 0.35 -21.53 -9.50
N SER A 92 -0.21 -20.47 -8.95
CA SER A 92 -1.64 -20.35 -8.63
C SER A 92 -2.16 -18.97 -8.99
N THR A 93 -3.43 -18.90 -9.38
CA THR A 93 -4.14 -17.63 -9.58
C THR A 93 -5.35 -17.53 -8.65
N LEU A 94 -5.62 -16.30 -8.21
CA LEU A 94 -6.84 -15.92 -7.52
C LEU A 94 -7.52 -14.82 -8.33
N GLN A 95 -8.71 -15.10 -8.85
CA GLN A 95 -9.54 -14.15 -9.55
C GLN A 95 -10.63 -13.62 -8.62
N ILE A 96 -10.83 -12.32 -8.60
CA ILE A 96 -11.87 -11.64 -7.82
C ILE A 96 -12.75 -10.87 -8.81
N ASN A 97 -14.01 -11.25 -8.89
CA ASN A 97 -14.98 -10.74 -9.85
C ASN A 97 -15.85 -9.66 -9.22
N ASN A 98 -16.42 -8.80 -10.08
CA ASN A 98 -17.37 -7.77 -9.70
C ASN A 98 -16.90 -7.01 -8.44
N LEU A 99 -15.76 -6.36 -8.54
CA LEU A 99 -15.08 -5.73 -7.42
C LEU A 99 -15.94 -4.68 -6.73
N GLU A 100 -15.91 -4.70 -5.41
CA GLU A 100 -16.52 -3.70 -4.53
C GLU A 100 -15.46 -3.10 -3.62
N THR A 101 -15.74 -1.95 -2.98
CA THR A 101 -14.80 -1.26 -2.10
C THR A 101 -14.33 -2.14 -0.95
N GLU A 102 -15.17 -3.07 -0.50
CA GLU A 102 -14.94 -4.07 0.56
C GLU A 102 -13.94 -5.16 0.17
N ASP A 103 -13.63 -5.28 -1.13
CA ASP A 103 -12.57 -6.16 -1.62
C ASP A 103 -11.19 -5.54 -1.48
N SER A 104 -11.10 -4.25 -1.15
CA SER A 104 -9.84 -3.58 -0.81
C SER A 104 -9.24 -4.23 0.44
N ALA A 105 -8.12 -4.91 0.25
CA ALA A 105 -7.49 -5.73 1.28
C ALA A 105 -6.03 -6.04 0.91
N LEU A 106 -5.30 -6.64 1.85
CA LEU A 106 -4.05 -7.31 1.57
C LEU A 106 -4.35 -8.79 1.28
N TYR A 107 -3.83 -9.28 0.15
CA TYR A 107 -3.94 -10.67 -0.26
C TYR A 107 -2.58 -11.31 -0.21
N TYR A 108 -2.45 -12.39 0.57
CA TYR A 108 -1.20 -13.13 0.73
C TYR A 108 -1.32 -14.50 0.09
N CYS A 109 -0.23 -14.94 -0.52
CA CYS A 109 -0.02 -16.31 -0.92
C CYS A 109 0.97 -16.96 0.05
N ALA A 110 0.68 -18.18 0.48
CA ALA A 110 1.56 -18.97 1.30
C ALA A 110 1.65 -20.40 0.78
N THR A 111 2.80 -21.03 0.98
CA THR A 111 3.03 -22.43 0.56
C THR A 111 3.64 -23.24 1.68
N ASN A 112 3.41 -24.54 1.67
CA ASN A 112 4.10 -25.45 2.57
C ASN A 112 4.27 -26.84 1.94
N VAL A 113 5.18 -27.62 2.53
CA VAL A 113 5.41 -29.03 2.16
C VAL A 113 4.23 -29.88 2.66
N CYS A 114 3.79 -30.84 1.84
CA CYS A 114 2.70 -31.75 2.22
C CYS A 114 3.16 -32.86 3.17
N CYS A 115 2.26 -33.26 4.04
CA CYS A 115 1.97 -34.66 4.42
C CYS A 115 2.94 -35.36 5.38
N ASP A 116 3.65 -34.62 6.23
CA ASP A 116 4.35 -35.30 7.33
C ASP A 116 3.79 -34.91 8.71
N THR A 117 3.88 -35.78 9.67
CA THR A 117 3.35 -35.63 11.04
C THR A 117 4.04 -34.54 11.87
N GLY A 118 5.03 -33.86 11.31
CA GLY A 118 5.87 -32.87 11.97
C GLY A 118 5.66 -31.44 11.47
N GLY A 119 4.46 -30.90 11.50
CA GLY A 119 4.13 -29.46 11.40
C GLY A 119 5.11 -28.56 10.63
N TYR A 120 5.20 -28.67 9.30
CA TYR A 120 6.03 -27.78 8.51
C TYR A 120 5.50 -26.34 8.50
N PRO A 121 6.38 -25.33 8.61
CA PRO A 121 5.98 -23.94 8.57
C PRO A 121 5.39 -23.57 7.21
N ALA A 122 4.41 -22.67 7.22
CA ALA A 122 3.94 -22.02 6.00
C ALA A 122 4.86 -20.84 5.66
N TYR A 123 5.26 -20.75 4.40
CA TYR A 123 6.09 -19.65 3.88
C TYR A 123 5.20 -18.66 3.17
N PHE A 124 5.19 -17.42 3.66
CA PHE A 124 4.36 -16.33 3.15
C PHE A 124 5.13 -15.46 2.17
N GLY A 125 4.47 -15.08 1.08
CA GLY A 125 4.92 -14.00 0.20
C GLY A 125 4.63 -12.62 0.80
N ASN A 126 5.18 -11.57 0.17
CA ASN A 126 5.02 -10.17 0.63
C ASN A 126 3.58 -9.64 0.53
N GLY A 127 2.72 -10.33 -0.21
CA GLY A 127 1.32 -9.93 -0.41
C GLY A 127 1.14 -8.89 -1.52
N THR A 128 -0.12 -8.71 -1.93
CA THR A 128 -0.60 -7.63 -2.82
C THR A 128 -1.62 -6.80 -2.09
N LYS A 129 -1.42 -5.48 -2.07
CA LYS A 129 -2.43 -4.53 -1.63
C LYS A 129 -3.36 -4.23 -2.79
N LEU A 130 -4.57 -4.78 -2.77
CA LEU A 130 -5.63 -4.41 -3.71
C LEU A 130 -6.41 -3.21 -3.18
N THR A 131 -6.54 -2.17 -3.99
CA THR A 131 -7.37 -1.01 -3.72
C THR A 131 -8.43 -0.89 -4.80
N VAL A 132 -9.71 -1.05 -4.41
CA VAL A 132 -10.84 -0.88 -5.31
C VAL A 132 -11.33 0.56 -5.23
N LEU A 133 -11.30 1.24 -6.37
CA LEU A 133 -11.63 2.66 -6.49
C LEU A 133 -13.14 2.87 -6.42
N GLY A 134 -13.57 3.79 -5.54
CA GLY A 134 -14.96 4.24 -5.47
C GLY A 134 -15.35 5.11 -6.68
N LYS A 135 -16.64 5.35 -6.88
CA LYS A 135 -17.13 6.21 -7.97
C LYS A 135 -16.71 7.67 -7.87
N ASN A 136 -16.30 8.13 -6.71
CA ASN A 136 -15.93 9.54 -6.44
C ASN A 136 -14.47 9.62 -6.04
N ILE A 137 -13.60 9.75 -7.04
CA ILE A 137 -12.23 10.18 -6.83
C ILE A 137 -12.28 11.70 -6.71
N GLN A 138 -12.20 12.23 -5.49
CA GLN A 138 -12.17 13.67 -5.28
C GLN A 138 -10.75 14.20 -5.43
N LYS A 139 -10.65 15.46 -5.89
CA LYS A 139 -9.38 16.15 -6.05
C LYS A 139 -8.73 16.37 -4.70
N CYS A 140 -7.46 16.05 -4.58
CA CYS A 140 -6.64 16.42 -3.44
C CYS A 140 -6.52 17.96 -3.35
N ALA A 141 -6.74 18.52 -2.18
CA ALA A 141 -6.44 19.92 -1.87
C ALA A 141 -5.22 19.97 -0.94
N CYS A 142 -4.25 20.81 -1.29
CA CYS A 142 -3.09 21.08 -0.44
C CYS A 142 -3.13 22.53 0.05
N TYR A 143 -2.97 22.73 1.36
CA TYR A 143 -2.90 24.07 1.96
C TYR A 143 -1.84 24.13 3.05
N PHE A 144 -1.33 25.32 3.30
CA PHE A 144 -0.34 25.58 4.35
C PHE A 144 -1.00 26.10 5.61
N ILE A 145 -0.44 25.71 6.74
CA ILE A 145 -0.70 26.29 8.05
C ILE A 145 0.62 26.86 8.54
N ASP A 146 0.67 28.18 8.75
CA ASP A 146 1.84 28.86 9.29
C ASP A 146 1.91 28.69 10.82
N CYS A 147 3.09 28.27 11.31
CA CYS A 147 3.36 28.15 12.73
C CYS A 147 4.71 28.80 13.04
N GLN A 148 4.72 30.08 13.47
CA GLN A 148 5.92 30.81 13.77
C GLN A 148 6.42 30.55 15.21
N LEU A 149 7.66 30.08 15.33
CA LEU A 149 8.45 30.05 16.57
C LEU A 149 9.79 30.75 16.32
N HIS A 150 10.18 31.66 17.21
CA HIS A 150 11.23 32.68 17.06
C HIS A 150 12.61 32.26 16.50
N LEU A 151 12.99 30.97 16.51
CA LEU A 151 14.31 30.50 16.00
C LEU A 151 14.18 29.61 14.75
N TYR A 152 13.05 28.98 14.58
CA TYR A 152 12.76 28.10 13.44
C TYR A 152 11.32 28.30 13.01
N ALA A 153 11.09 28.40 11.71
CA ALA A 153 9.77 28.34 11.15
C ALA A 153 9.42 26.90 10.83
N ARG A 154 8.21 26.49 11.17
CA ARG A 154 7.67 25.19 10.80
C ARG A 154 6.51 25.42 9.85
N GLN A 155 6.68 24.93 8.60
CA GLN A 155 5.61 24.95 7.63
C GLN A 155 4.88 23.63 7.66
N VAL A 156 3.56 23.67 7.63
CA VAL A 156 2.70 22.48 7.63
C VAL A 156 1.91 22.45 6.33
N CYS A 157 2.07 21.38 5.58
CA CYS A 157 1.28 21.08 4.41
C CYS A 157 0.22 20.04 4.79
N VAL A 158 -1.03 20.34 4.52
CA VAL A 158 -2.14 19.41 4.75
C VAL A 158 -2.77 19.06 3.42
N ALA A 159 -2.69 17.78 3.06
CA ALA A 159 -3.45 17.22 1.95
C ALA A 159 -4.76 16.63 2.48
N SER A 160 -5.88 16.93 1.85
CA SER A 160 -7.19 16.45 2.29
C SER A 160 -8.12 16.19 1.12
N GLY A 161 -9.17 15.40 1.36
CA GLY A 161 -10.21 15.11 0.38
C GLY A 161 -9.77 14.15 -0.71
N PHE A 162 -8.80 13.28 -0.44
CA PHE A 162 -8.37 12.25 -1.38
C PHE A 162 -8.90 10.88 -1.00
N TYR A 163 -9.04 10.04 -2.00
CA TYR A 163 -9.36 8.62 -1.91
C TYR A 163 -8.77 7.93 -3.15
N PRO A 164 -8.08 6.82 -3.01
CA PRO A 164 -7.73 6.07 -1.80
C PRO A 164 -6.62 6.74 -0.95
N ASP A 165 -6.21 6.10 0.14
CA ASP A 165 -5.16 6.57 1.07
C ASP A 165 -3.73 6.49 0.54
N HIS A 166 -3.57 6.35 -0.78
CA HIS A 166 -2.29 6.24 -1.45
C HIS A 166 -1.82 7.60 -1.95
N VAL A 167 -1.01 8.24 -1.14
CA VAL A 167 -0.42 9.56 -1.44
C VAL A 167 1.03 9.62 -0.99
N SER A 168 1.83 10.42 -1.66
CA SER A 168 3.15 10.82 -1.21
C SER A 168 3.25 12.34 -1.14
N VAL A 169 4.05 12.84 -0.20
CA VAL A 169 4.28 14.28 -0.01
C VAL A 169 5.77 14.55 -0.14
N SER A 170 6.12 15.53 -0.96
CA SER A 170 7.49 15.99 -1.15
C SER A 170 7.59 17.51 -0.98
N TRP A 171 8.78 17.99 -0.60
CA TRP A 171 9.05 19.38 -0.38
C TRP A 171 10.18 19.87 -1.30
N LYS A 172 10.02 21.12 -1.75
CA LYS A 172 11.09 21.85 -2.46
C LYS A 172 11.30 23.19 -1.80
N VAL A 173 12.57 23.57 -1.61
CA VAL A 173 12.99 24.90 -1.16
C VAL A 173 13.75 25.53 -2.31
N ASN A 174 13.29 26.66 -2.82
CA ASN A 174 13.85 27.34 -4.00
C ASN A 174 13.96 26.39 -5.23
N GLY A 175 12.97 25.51 -5.39
CA GLY A 175 12.94 24.55 -6.49
C GLY A 175 13.78 23.27 -6.28
N VAL A 176 14.60 23.21 -5.22
CA VAL A 176 15.44 22.06 -4.88
C VAL A 176 14.72 21.15 -3.90
N GLU A 177 14.70 19.86 -4.18
CA GLU A 177 14.05 18.87 -3.29
C GLU A 177 14.76 18.82 -1.93
N ARG A 178 13.94 18.79 -0.87
CA ARG A 178 14.40 18.76 0.51
C ARG A 178 13.81 17.54 1.22
N GLN A 179 14.67 16.70 1.75
CA GLN A 179 14.31 15.51 2.54
C GLN A 179 14.67 15.65 4.02
N ASP A 180 15.72 16.40 4.31
CA ASP A 180 16.13 16.70 5.68
C ASP A 180 15.19 17.68 6.36
N SER A 181 15.00 17.49 7.68
CA SER A 181 14.09 18.30 8.50
C SER A 181 12.61 18.22 8.08
N VAL A 182 12.23 17.20 7.32
CA VAL A 182 10.87 16.88 6.91
C VAL A 182 10.31 15.75 7.78
N SER A 183 9.06 15.90 8.20
CA SER A 183 8.32 14.87 8.93
C SER A 183 6.91 14.77 8.35
N THR A 184 6.60 13.62 7.76
CA THR A 184 5.28 13.31 7.21
C THR A 184 4.60 12.27 8.09
N ASP A 185 3.29 12.38 8.29
CA ASP A 185 2.52 11.38 9.04
C ASP A 185 2.71 10.00 8.40
N THR A 186 2.82 8.95 9.22
CA THR A 186 3.11 7.58 8.76
C THR A 186 1.95 6.97 7.97
N SER A 187 0.72 7.46 8.19
CA SER A 187 -0.48 7.02 7.50
C SER A 187 -1.49 8.15 7.39
N ALA A 188 -2.27 8.13 6.29
CA ALA A 188 -3.40 9.04 6.14
C ALA A 188 -4.53 8.65 7.10
N GLN A 189 -5.22 9.66 7.62
CA GLN A 189 -6.37 9.47 8.52
C GLN A 189 -7.66 9.65 7.74
N GLN A 190 -8.63 8.75 7.97
CA GLN A 190 -9.92 8.80 7.32
C GLN A 190 -10.93 9.59 8.14
N ASN A 191 -11.60 10.53 7.51
CA ASN A 191 -12.77 11.19 8.07
C ASN A 191 -13.95 10.22 8.06
N LYS A 192 -14.52 9.94 9.23
CA LYS A 192 -15.61 8.95 9.39
C LYS A 192 -16.92 9.34 8.68
N THR A 193 -17.14 10.63 8.44
CA THR A 193 -18.35 11.13 7.80
C THR A 193 -18.23 11.16 6.29
N THR A 194 -17.11 11.70 5.78
CA THR A 194 -16.90 11.85 4.34
C THR A 194 -16.23 10.65 3.69
N LEU A 195 -15.62 9.76 4.49
CA LEU A 195 -14.81 8.61 4.07
C LEU A 195 -13.55 9.03 3.28
N MET A 196 -13.25 10.32 3.20
CA MET A 196 -12.05 10.85 2.58
C MET A 196 -10.88 10.86 3.55
N TYR A 197 -9.69 10.85 2.98
CA TYR A 197 -8.45 10.84 3.74
C TYR A 197 -7.82 12.24 3.81
N HIS A 198 -7.02 12.44 4.84
CA HIS A 198 -6.10 13.57 4.98
C HIS A 198 -4.77 13.10 5.55
N ILE A 199 -3.71 13.82 5.23
CA ILE A 199 -2.35 13.59 5.72
C ILE A 199 -1.66 14.93 5.89
N SER A 200 -0.76 15.04 6.88
CA SER A 200 0.02 16.23 7.12
C SER A 200 1.51 15.95 6.94
N SER A 201 2.21 16.89 6.37
CA SER A 201 3.67 16.89 6.28
C SER A 201 4.20 18.22 6.80
N ARG A 202 5.35 18.17 7.45
CA ARG A 202 5.95 19.35 8.12
C ARG A 202 7.40 19.47 7.70
N ILE A 203 7.81 20.68 7.36
CA ILE A 203 9.21 21.02 7.15
C ILE A 203 9.66 22.04 8.17
N LYS A 204 10.83 21.83 8.77
CA LYS A 204 11.49 22.79 9.64
C LYS A 204 12.54 23.55 8.85
N VAL A 205 12.43 24.88 8.81
CA VAL A 205 13.36 25.75 8.09
C VAL A 205 13.99 26.74 9.05
N ASN A 206 15.16 27.26 8.71
CA ASN A 206 15.82 28.29 9.52
C ASN A 206 14.99 29.58 9.49
N GLY A 207 14.92 30.29 10.60
CA GLY A 207 14.19 31.55 10.69
C GLY A 207 14.71 32.63 9.70
N THR A 208 16.00 32.67 9.44
CA THR A 208 16.59 33.56 8.44
C THR A 208 16.12 33.24 7.02
N ASP A 209 15.99 31.95 6.69
CA ASP A 209 15.52 31.53 5.37
C ASP A 209 14.03 31.83 5.22
N TRP A 210 13.27 31.68 6.30
CA TRP A 210 11.85 32.02 6.31
C TRP A 210 11.59 33.54 6.19
N MET A 211 12.45 34.36 6.78
CA MET A 211 12.32 35.83 6.76
C MET A 211 12.74 36.49 5.43
N ASP A 212 13.30 35.71 4.50
CA ASP A 212 13.64 36.22 3.17
C ASP A 212 12.49 35.94 2.19
N PRO A 213 11.75 36.99 1.72
CA PRO A 213 10.65 36.80 0.75
C PRO A 213 11.07 36.23 -0.59
N LYS A 214 12.36 36.18 -0.89
CA LYS A 214 12.88 35.57 -2.12
C LYS A 214 12.88 34.05 -2.05
N ASN A 215 12.87 33.50 -0.84
CA ASN A 215 12.81 32.05 -0.67
C ASN A 215 11.40 31.54 -0.91
N SER A 216 11.30 30.41 -1.59
CA SER A 216 10.04 29.73 -1.90
C SER A 216 10.03 28.34 -1.28
N PHE A 217 8.90 27.96 -0.71
CA PHE A 217 8.66 26.66 -0.09
C PHE A 217 7.46 26.03 -0.79
N ALA A 218 7.70 24.93 -1.49
CA ALA A 218 6.67 24.24 -2.23
C ALA A 218 6.43 22.86 -1.63
N CYS A 219 5.18 22.54 -1.36
CA CYS A 219 4.71 21.21 -1.00
C CYS A 219 4.00 20.60 -2.19
N THR A 220 4.42 19.42 -2.60
CA THR A 220 3.79 18.65 -3.68
C THR A 220 3.21 17.38 -3.10
N VAL A 221 1.92 17.17 -3.34
CA VAL A 221 1.21 15.93 -3.02
C VAL A 221 0.96 15.20 -4.31
N GLN A 222 1.49 13.99 -4.39
CA GLN A 222 1.22 13.07 -5.48
C GLN A 222 0.17 12.06 -5.03
N PHE A 223 -0.88 11.85 -5.80
CA PHE A 223 -1.92 10.87 -5.52
C PHE A 223 -2.38 10.20 -6.82
N PHE A 224 -2.91 8.99 -6.69
CA PHE A 224 -3.47 8.25 -7.80
C PHE A 224 -4.95 8.62 -7.97
N ASN A 225 -5.34 9.13 -9.16
CA ASN A 225 -6.71 9.58 -9.42
C ASN A 225 -7.63 8.50 -10.01
N GLY A 226 -7.11 7.28 -10.15
CA GLY A 226 -7.82 6.15 -10.76
C GLY A 226 -7.28 5.75 -12.12
N ASP A 227 -6.65 6.67 -12.83
CA ASP A 227 -6.06 6.47 -14.15
C ASP A 227 -4.55 6.70 -14.12
N GLU A 228 -4.10 7.80 -13.46
CA GLU A 228 -2.71 8.21 -13.41
C GLU A 228 -2.34 8.84 -12.07
N TYR A 229 -1.04 9.02 -11.85
CA TYR A 229 -0.53 9.80 -10.72
C TYR A 229 -0.60 11.29 -11.04
N VAL A 230 -1.31 12.04 -10.22
CA VAL A 230 -1.49 13.49 -10.32
C VAL A 230 -0.71 14.19 -9.22
N ASN A 231 -0.04 15.28 -9.57
CA ASN A 231 0.66 16.13 -8.62
C ASN A 231 -0.13 17.40 -8.35
N VAL A 232 -0.39 17.69 -7.07
CA VAL A 232 -0.95 18.96 -6.62
C VAL A 232 0.12 19.68 -5.81
N THR A 233 0.53 20.85 -6.27
CA THR A 233 1.58 21.65 -5.63
C THR A 233 0.98 22.95 -5.11
N ASN A 234 1.33 23.29 -3.88
CA ASN A 234 1.10 24.63 -3.32
C ASN A 234 2.45 25.21 -2.91
N THR A 235 2.61 26.53 -3.09
CA THR A 235 3.87 27.24 -2.82
C THR A 235 3.58 28.47 -1.99
N ILE A 236 4.40 28.68 -0.98
CA ILE A 236 4.42 29.93 -0.20
C ILE A 236 5.83 30.53 -0.27
N ASN A 237 5.90 31.84 -0.16
CA ASN A 237 7.17 32.55 -0.05
C ASN A 237 7.46 32.91 1.41
N GLY A 238 8.74 33.12 1.72
CA GLY A 238 9.15 33.66 2.99
C GLY A 238 8.49 34.98 3.27
N GLN A 239 8.38 35.33 4.54
CA GLN A 239 7.74 36.55 4.99
C GLN A 239 8.76 37.43 5.73
N LYS A 240 8.75 38.73 5.44
CA LYS A 240 9.55 39.69 6.24
C LYS A 240 9.08 39.61 7.70
N GLY A 241 10.02 39.43 8.62
CA GLY A 241 9.76 39.58 10.04
C GLY A 241 9.20 41.00 10.30
N LEU A 242 8.24 41.07 11.21
CA LEU A 242 7.75 42.37 11.74
C LEU A 242 8.84 43.08 12.54
#